data_d4e9ca76926d39525f44c851c984707f
#
_entry.id   d4e9ca76926d39525f44c851c984707f
#
_cell.length_a   1.000
_cell.length_b   1.000
_cell.length_c   1.000
_cell.angle_alpha   90.00
_cell.angle_beta   90.00
_cell.angle_gamma   90.00
#
_symmetry.space_group_name_H-M   'P 1'
#
loop_
_entity.id
_entity.type
_entity.pdbx_description
1 polymer ?
#
loop_
_entity_poly.entity_id
_entity_poly.type
_entity_poly.pdbx_seq_one_letter_code
_entity_poly.pdbx_strand_id
1 'polypeptide(L)'
;MEETMNEVVESVEIAPIQSGQIVTFADNLMSDVTEQGYWASFPVVTMDDKKRLYMARNDNLLLKDYMGVSIELVDVVIDTQVINDPNFGAKKVPCVHLIAKDGKVYQSASSGVVNTACDIISTFGMPDSWGEPLEVVCKETDTKNGFRYKYLTVL
;
A
#
# COMPACT_ATOMS: atom_id res chain seq x y z
N MET A 1 5.58 -12.87 -24.00
CA MET A 1 4.90 -12.91 -23.94
C MET A 1 4.35 -12.77 -23.55
N GLU A 2 4.72 -12.45 -23.41
CA GLU A 2 4.17 -12.25 -23.10
C GLU A 2 3.66 -11.71 -22.61
N GLU A 3 3.79 -11.21 -22.45
CA GLU A 3 3.27 -10.69 -21.95
C GLU A 3 2.60 -10.21 -21.33
N THR A 4 2.84 -9.97 -21.26
CA THR A 4 2.16 -9.50 -20.66
C THR A 4 1.84 -8.92 -20.03
N MET A 5 2.13 -8.47 -19.82
CA MET A 5 1.83 -8.02 -19.26
C MET A 5 1.48 -7.28 -19.12
N ASN A 6 1.76 -6.97 -19.22
CA ASN A 6 1.59 -6.41 -19.02
C ASN A 6 1.43 -5.66 -18.75
N GLU A 7 1.69 -5.22 -18.56
CA GLU A 7 1.70 -4.74 -18.23
C GLU A 7 1.40 -3.98 -17.81
N VAL A 8 1.64 -3.73 -17.47
CA VAL A 8 1.49 -3.15 -16.94
C VAL A 8 1.62 -2.37 -16.55
N VAL A 9 1.95 -2.06 -16.37
CA VAL A 9 2.12 -1.58 -16.03
C VAL A 9 2.26 -0.68 -15.98
N GLU A 10 2.60 -0.22 -15.83
CA GLU A 10 2.83 0.31 -15.74
C GLU A 10 3.09 0.81 -15.44
N SER A 11 3.53 1.09 -15.25
CA SER A 11 3.91 1.23 -14.82
C SER A 11 4.67 1.11 -14.63
N VAL A 12 5.02 1.13 -14.41
CA VAL A 12 5.65 0.65 -14.25
C VAL A 12 6.37 0.18 -14.63
N GLU A 13 6.97 0.19 -14.61
CA GLU A 13 7.50 -0.51 -14.96
C GLU A 13 8.14 -1.23 -15.29
N ILE A 14 8.85 -1.46 -15.42
CA ILE A 14 9.32 -2.19 -15.59
C ILE A 14 9.57 -2.93 -16.11
N ALA A 15 9.95 -3.12 -16.64
CA ALA A 15 10.03 -3.97 -17.08
C ALA A 15 10.61 -4.66 -17.52
N PRO A 16 10.93 -5.10 -17.87
CA PRO A 16 11.02 -6.19 -18.30
C PRO A 16 11.98 -6.86 -18.02
N ILE A 17 12.23 -7.61 -17.83
CA ILE A 17 13.10 -8.45 -17.88
C ILE A 17 12.87 -9.72 -18.40
N GLN A 18 12.99 -10.27 -18.92
CA GLN A 18 12.58 -11.32 -19.22
C GLN A 18 12.81 -12.43 -19.08
N SER A 19 12.95 -13.30 -19.96
CA SER A 19 12.60 -14.43 -19.88
C SER A 19 12.66 -14.85 -18.75
N GLY A 20 12.37 -15.68 -18.49
CA GLY A 20 11.93 -15.65 -17.26
C GLY A 20 11.52 -14.26 -16.96
N GLN A 21 10.36 -14.02 -16.81
CA GLN A 21 9.89 -12.72 -16.43
C GLN A 21 10.31 -12.36 -15.05
N ILE A 22 10.72 -11.10 -14.83
CA ILE A 22 10.92 -10.57 -13.50
C ILE A 22 9.57 -10.09 -13.00
N VAL A 23 9.13 -10.70 -11.92
CA VAL A 23 7.89 -10.27 -11.25
C VAL A 23 8.26 -9.24 -10.21
N THR A 24 7.67 -8.05 -10.29
CA THR A 24 7.98 -6.96 -9.37
C THR A 24 7.46 -7.27 -7.96
N PHE A 25 8.04 -6.61 -6.97
CA PHE A 25 7.55 -6.73 -5.59
C PHE A 25 6.05 -6.37 -5.50
N ALA A 26 5.65 -5.30 -6.18
CA ALA A 26 4.26 -4.86 -6.18
C ALA A 26 3.33 -5.91 -6.75
N ASP A 27 3.75 -6.60 -7.82
CA ASP A 27 2.94 -7.66 -8.43
C ASP A 27 2.78 -8.84 -7.49
N ASN A 28 3.86 -9.24 -6.81
CA ASN A 28 3.80 -10.32 -5.82
C ASN A 28 2.89 -9.96 -4.66
N LEU A 29 2.99 -8.74 -4.19
CA LEU A 29 2.17 -8.24 -3.09
C LEU A 29 0.69 -8.27 -3.48
N MET A 30 0.36 -7.78 -4.66
CA MET A 30 -1.03 -7.76 -5.13
C MET A 30 -1.57 -9.16 -5.40
N SER A 31 -0.70 -10.09 -5.80
CA SER A 31 -1.09 -11.50 -5.94
C SER A 31 -1.51 -12.07 -4.58
N ASP A 32 -0.75 -11.78 -3.53
CA ASP A 32 -1.10 -12.22 -2.17
C ASP A 32 -2.43 -11.62 -1.72
N VAL A 33 -2.66 -10.33 -2.01
CA VAL A 33 -3.92 -9.68 -1.68
C VAL A 33 -5.09 -10.36 -2.39
N THR A 34 -4.91 -10.73 -3.65
CA THR A 34 -5.94 -11.40 -4.43
C THR A 34 -6.23 -12.81 -3.89
N GLU A 35 -5.18 -13.55 -3.55
CA GLU A 35 -5.33 -14.95 -3.15
C GLU A 35 -5.82 -15.13 -1.73
N GLN A 36 -5.31 -14.36 -0.78
CA GLN A 36 -5.67 -14.53 0.63
C GLN A 36 -6.43 -13.36 1.25
N GLY A 37 -6.66 -12.30 0.48
CA GLY A 37 -7.45 -11.16 0.93
C GLY A 37 -6.65 -10.02 1.55
N TYR A 38 -5.36 -10.23 1.81
CA TYR A 38 -4.51 -9.19 2.39
C TYR A 38 -3.04 -9.50 2.17
N TRP A 39 -2.21 -8.49 2.39
CA TRP A 39 -0.76 -8.61 2.54
C TRP A 39 -0.37 -7.80 3.78
N ALA A 40 0.51 -8.37 4.61
CA ALA A 40 0.99 -7.69 5.81
C ALA A 40 2.51 -7.74 5.85
N SER A 41 3.13 -6.66 6.35
CA SER A 41 4.58 -6.57 6.48
C SER A 41 5.12 -7.32 7.70
N PHE A 42 4.25 -7.96 8.46
CA PHE A 42 4.63 -8.75 9.64
C PHE A 42 4.02 -10.14 9.54
N PRO A 43 4.61 -11.14 10.21
CA PRO A 43 4.06 -12.50 10.17
C PRO A 43 2.71 -12.57 10.89
N VAL A 44 1.79 -13.36 10.35
CA VAL A 44 0.45 -13.53 10.93
C VAL A 44 0.32 -15.01 11.31
N VAL A 45 0.86 -15.36 12.47
CA VAL A 45 0.93 -16.75 12.94
C VAL A 45 0.23 -16.92 14.29
N THR A 46 0.60 -16.07 15.27
CA THR A 46 0.06 -16.16 16.62
C THR A 46 -1.29 -15.48 16.71
N MET A 47 -2.00 -15.73 17.82
CA MET A 47 -3.27 -15.06 18.08
C MET A 47 -3.07 -13.54 18.16
N ASP A 48 -1.98 -13.09 18.76
CA ASP A 48 -1.69 -11.66 18.84
C ASP A 48 -1.46 -11.06 17.45
N ASP A 49 -0.76 -11.76 16.57
CA ASP A 49 -0.58 -11.34 15.18
C ASP A 49 -1.93 -11.19 14.48
N LYS A 50 -2.81 -12.14 14.68
CA LYS A 50 -4.14 -12.14 14.05
C LYS A 50 -4.99 -10.99 14.56
N LYS A 51 -4.93 -10.71 15.87
CA LYS A 51 -5.62 -9.55 16.44
C LYS A 51 -5.09 -8.25 15.88
N ARG A 52 -3.78 -8.16 15.75
CA ARG A 52 -3.13 -6.97 15.18
C ARG A 52 -3.60 -6.73 13.74
N LEU A 53 -3.62 -7.80 12.94
CA LEU A 53 -4.10 -7.73 11.56
C LEU A 53 -5.56 -7.28 11.51
N TYR A 54 -6.41 -7.89 12.33
CA TYR A 54 -7.83 -7.56 12.38
C TYR A 54 -8.03 -6.08 12.72
N MET A 55 -7.36 -5.60 13.76
CA MET A 55 -7.48 -4.20 14.18
C MET A 55 -6.95 -3.25 13.12
N ALA A 56 -5.83 -3.61 12.48
CA ALA A 56 -5.26 -2.79 11.41
C ALA A 56 -6.22 -2.65 10.23
N ARG A 57 -7.00 -3.67 9.94
CA ARG A 57 -7.93 -3.63 8.82
C ARG A 57 -9.26 -2.95 9.15
N ASN A 58 -9.63 -2.87 10.42
CA ASN A 58 -10.98 -2.48 10.82
C ASN A 58 -11.06 -1.26 11.74
N ASP A 59 -9.98 -0.85 12.36
CA ASP A 59 -9.98 0.29 13.29
C ASP A 59 -8.98 1.34 12.80
N ASN A 60 -9.44 2.21 11.91
CA ASN A 60 -8.58 3.11 11.17
C ASN A 60 -9.02 4.56 11.24
N LEU A 61 -8.01 5.44 11.20
CA LEU A 61 -8.18 6.86 10.91
C LEU A 61 -8.05 7.05 9.40
N LEU A 62 -8.70 8.06 8.86
CA LEU A 62 -8.58 8.36 7.44
C LEU A 62 -7.34 9.20 7.19
N LEU A 63 -6.43 8.70 6.36
CA LEU A 63 -5.18 9.40 6.07
C LEU A 63 -5.41 10.81 5.51
N LYS A 64 -6.49 10.99 4.74
CA LYS A 64 -6.82 12.31 4.17
C LYS A 64 -7.03 13.39 5.22
N ASP A 65 -7.34 13.02 6.46
CA ASP A 65 -7.55 13.98 7.55
C ASP A 65 -6.22 14.31 8.26
N TYR A 66 -5.12 13.69 7.86
CA TYR A 66 -3.80 13.84 8.47
C TYR A 66 -2.73 14.24 7.46
N MET A 67 -3.14 14.99 6.41
CA MET A 67 -2.21 15.48 5.40
C MET A 67 -1.15 16.36 6.05
N GLY A 68 0.11 16.12 5.69
CA GLY A 68 1.23 16.89 6.22
C GLY A 68 1.67 16.50 7.62
N VAL A 69 0.99 15.54 8.25
CA VAL A 69 1.34 15.08 9.60
C VAL A 69 2.35 13.94 9.48
N SER A 70 3.44 14.03 10.25
CA SER A 70 4.46 12.99 10.27
C SER A 70 3.93 11.75 11.00
N ILE A 71 4.14 10.59 10.38
CA ILE A 71 3.75 9.29 10.93
C ILE A 71 5.00 8.46 11.11
N GLU A 72 5.20 7.94 12.32
CA GLU A 72 6.30 7.00 12.59
C GLU A 72 5.83 5.60 12.20
N LEU A 73 6.09 5.22 10.95
CA LEU A 73 5.62 3.98 10.36
C LEU A 73 6.39 2.78 10.88
N VAL A 74 5.68 1.76 11.35
CA VAL A 74 6.29 0.53 11.85
C VAL A 74 5.87 -0.71 11.08
N ASP A 75 4.67 -0.71 10.47
CA ASP A 75 4.20 -1.82 9.64
C ASP A 75 3.14 -1.34 8.67
N VAL A 76 2.87 -2.17 7.66
CA VAL A 76 1.92 -1.88 6.58
C VAL A 76 1.05 -3.11 6.33
N VAL A 77 -0.23 -2.89 6.14
CA VAL A 77 -1.17 -3.92 5.66
C VAL A 77 -1.81 -3.38 4.39
N ILE A 78 -1.97 -4.23 3.40
CA ILE A 78 -2.68 -3.89 2.17
C ILE A 78 -3.78 -4.92 1.96
N ASP A 79 -4.99 -4.44 1.73
CA ASP A 79 -6.13 -5.30 1.42
C ASP A 79 -6.96 -4.64 0.32
N THR A 80 -8.16 -5.13 0.11
CA THR A 80 -9.09 -4.51 -0.83
C THR A 80 -10.34 -4.09 -0.09
N GLN A 81 -10.94 -3.01 -0.57
CA GLN A 81 -12.21 -2.52 -0.07
C GLN A 81 -13.17 -2.34 -1.23
N VAL A 82 -14.46 -2.48 -0.95
CA VAL A 82 -15.49 -2.24 -1.94
C VAL A 82 -15.94 -0.79 -1.80
N ILE A 83 -15.85 -0.05 -2.90
CA ILE A 83 -16.38 1.30 -2.97
C ILE A 83 -17.53 1.31 -3.96
N ASN A 84 -18.47 2.22 -3.77
CA ASN A 84 -19.58 2.39 -4.69
C ASN A 84 -19.26 3.54 -5.63
N ASP A 85 -19.08 3.20 -6.91
CA ASP A 85 -18.84 4.18 -7.95
C ASP A 85 -20.19 4.57 -8.56
N PRO A 86 -20.53 5.86 -8.62
CA PRO A 86 -21.82 6.29 -9.22
C PRO A 86 -22.00 5.85 -10.65
N ASN A 87 -20.91 5.67 -11.41
CA ASN A 87 -20.97 5.32 -12.82
C ASN A 87 -20.85 3.82 -13.08
N PHE A 88 -20.15 3.08 -12.20
CA PHE A 88 -19.80 1.67 -12.46
C PHE A 88 -20.30 0.71 -11.38
N GLY A 89 -20.95 1.21 -10.33
CA GLY A 89 -21.45 0.37 -9.26
C GLY A 89 -20.37 -0.03 -8.27
N ALA A 90 -20.53 -1.19 -7.63
CA ALA A 90 -19.58 -1.67 -6.62
C ALA A 90 -18.25 -2.07 -7.28
N LYS A 91 -17.14 -1.65 -6.69
CA LYS A 91 -15.81 -1.86 -7.25
C LYS A 91 -14.83 -2.15 -6.12
N LYS A 92 -13.99 -3.17 -6.31
CA LYS A 92 -12.90 -3.47 -5.37
C LYS A 92 -11.69 -2.63 -5.71
N VAL A 93 -11.11 -1.98 -4.70
CA VAL A 93 -9.89 -1.18 -4.85
C VAL A 93 -8.90 -1.55 -3.77
N PRO A 94 -7.58 -1.47 -4.07
CA PRO A 94 -6.57 -1.67 -3.05
C PRO A 94 -6.66 -0.58 -1.98
N CYS A 95 -6.42 -0.98 -0.74
CA CYS A 95 -6.43 -0.07 0.40
C CYS A 95 -5.21 -0.36 1.26
N VAL A 96 -4.48 0.69 1.63
CA VAL A 96 -3.32 0.56 2.49
C VAL A 96 -3.66 1.02 3.91
N HIS A 97 -3.13 0.29 4.89
CA HIS A 97 -3.26 0.59 6.31
C HIS A 97 -1.85 0.78 6.87
N LEU A 98 -1.56 1.99 7.30
CA LEU A 98 -0.24 2.37 7.82
C LEU A 98 -0.29 2.29 9.34
N ILE A 99 0.48 1.38 9.92
CA ILE A 99 0.52 1.18 11.36
C ILE A 99 1.65 2.03 11.93
N ALA A 100 1.28 2.94 12.83
CA ALA A 100 2.23 3.84 13.47
C ALA A 100 2.73 3.26 14.79
N LYS A 101 3.87 3.78 15.24
CA LYS A 101 4.50 3.37 16.49
C LYS A 101 3.58 3.52 17.70
N ASP A 102 2.72 4.57 17.69
CA ASP A 102 1.81 4.81 18.80
C ASP A 102 0.55 3.91 18.76
N GLY A 103 0.48 3.00 17.79
CA GLY A 103 -0.64 2.07 17.64
C GLY A 103 -1.77 2.58 16.76
N LYS A 104 -1.74 3.83 16.35
CA LYS A 104 -2.74 4.35 15.42
C LYS A 104 -2.53 3.76 14.04
N VAL A 105 -3.63 3.57 13.31
CA VAL A 105 -3.59 3.03 11.95
C VAL A 105 -4.29 4.03 11.03
N TYR A 106 -3.64 4.36 9.93
CA TYR A 106 -4.16 5.31 8.94
C TYR A 106 -4.43 4.58 7.64
N GLN A 107 -5.61 4.76 7.08
CA GLN A 107 -5.97 4.06 5.85
C GLN A 107 -6.16 5.02 4.68
N SER A 108 -5.89 4.52 3.49
CA SER A 108 -6.15 5.23 2.24
C SER A 108 -6.37 4.23 1.12
N ALA A 109 -7.37 4.53 0.28
CA ALA A 109 -7.60 3.78 -0.96
C ALA A 109 -7.11 4.58 -2.17
N SER A 110 -6.40 5.69 -1.95
CA SER A 110 -5.80 6.47 -3.03
C SER A 110 -4.71 5.65 -3.72
N SER A 111 -4.77 5.54 -5.04
CA SER A 111 -3.79 4.76 -5.80
C SER A 111 -2.37 5.29 -5.61
N GLY A 112 -2.20 6.61 -5.50
CA GLY A 112 -0.89 7.20 -5.26
C GLY A 112 -0.32 6.83 -3.92
N VAL A 113 -1.15 6.77 -2.87
CA VAL A 113 -0.70 6.35 -1.54
C VAL A 113 -0.35 4.86 -1.55
N VAL A 114 -1.20 4.02 -2.15
CA VAL A 114 -0.92 2.59 -2.25
C VAL A 114 0.39 2.34 -2.99
N ASN A 115 0.58 2.99 -4.14
CA ASN A 115 1.78 2.82 -4.95
C ASN A 115 3.04 3.27 -4.20
N THR A 116 2.99 4.42 -3.53
CA THR A 116 4.16 4.91 -2.80
C THR A 116 4.43 4.08 -1.54
N ALA A 117 3.41 3.52 -0.90
CA ALA A 117 3.62 2.56 0.19
C ALA A 117 4.38 1.32 -0.31
N CYS A 118 4.00 0.80 -1.48
CA CYS A 118 4.72 -0.33 -2.09
C CYS A 118 6.16 0.05 -2.41
N ASP A 119 6.40 1.26 -2.91
CA ASP A 119 7.75 1.75 -3.21
C ASP A 119 8.61 1.84 -1.95
N ILE A 120 8.02 2.28 -0.84
CA ILE A 120 8.73 2.35 0.43
C ILE A 120 9.20 0.96 0.86
N ILE A 121 8.31 -0.03 0.85
CA ILE A 121 8.67 -1.39 1.23
C ILE A 121 9.71 -1.96 0.26
N SER A 122 9.54 -1.71 -1.04
CA SER A 122 10.49 -2.18 -2.05
C SER A 122 11.88 -1.56 -1.88
N THR A 123 11.94 -0.29 -1.49
CA THR A 123 13.19 0.45 -1.35
C THR A 123 13.90 0.15 -0.03
N PHE A 124 13.15 0.17 1.07
CA PHE A 124 13.72 0.08 2.41
C PHE A 124 13.70 -1.34 2.99
N GLY A 125 13.01 -2.25 2.32
CA GLY A 125 12.85 -3.63 2.80
C GLY A 125 11.72 -3.75 3.81
N MET A 126 11.60 -4.93 4.40
CA MET A 126 10.54 -5.19 5.38
C MET A 126 10.83 -4.43 6.68
N PRO A 127 9.78 -3.94 7.34
CA PRO A 127 9.95 -3.09 8.53
C PRO A 127 10.78 -3.68 9.66
N ASP A 128 10.78 -5.00 9.83
CA ASP A 128 11.56 -5.65 10.87
C ASP A 128 13.07 -5.47 10.69
N SER A 129 13.50 -5.10 9.48
CA SER A 129 14.91 -4.84 9.19
C SER A 129 15.32 -3.38 9.37
N TRP A 130 14.37 -2.48 9.66
CA TRP A 130 14.66 -1.04 9.71
C TRP A 130 15.40 -0.60 10.96
N GLY A 131 15.24 -1.30 12.07
CA GLY A 131 15.86 -0.94 13.34
C GLY A 131 15.14 0.19 14.09
N GLU A 132 14.42 1.06 13.37
CA GLU A 132 13.66 2.16 13.94
C GLU A 132 12.48 2.47 13.01
N PRO A 133 11.45 3.16 13.53
CA PRO A 133 10.34 3.56 12.66
C PRO A 133 10.80 4.46 11.52
N LEU A 134 10.14 4.35 10.39
CA LEU A 134 10.39 5.22 9.25
C LEU A 134 9.40 6.38 9.27
N GLU A 135 9.90 7.59 9.33
CA GLU A 135 9.01 8.76 9.29
C GLU A 135 8.51 9.00 7.88
N VAL A 136 7.20 9.00 7.73
CA VAL A 136 6.56 9.27 6.44
C VAL A 136 5.51 10.38 6.62
N VAL A 137 5.19 11.03 5.51
CA VAL A 137 4.14 12.06 5.50
C VAL A 137 3.37 11.92 4.19
N CYS A 138 2.06 12.10 4.26
CA CYS A 138 1.21 12.12 3.08
C CYS A 138 1.12 13.55 2.56
N LYS A 139 1.42 13.72 1.28
CA LYS A 139 1.37 15.00 0.59
C LYS A 139 0.42 14.91 -0.59
N GLU A 140 0.06 16.06 -1.10
CA GLU A 140 -0.82 16.18 -2.25
C GLU A 140 -0.23 17.16 -3.23
N THR A 141 -0.30 16.84 -4.52
CA THR A 141 0.13 17.73 -5.58
C THR A 141 -0.89 17.73 -6.71
N ASP A 142 -0.95 18.82 -7.48
CA ASP A 142 -1.82 18.90 -8.64
C ASP A 142 -1.13 18.25 -9.84
N THR A 143 -1.89 17.49 -10.61
CA THR A 143 -1.41 16.93 -11.86
C THR A 143 -1.66 17.90 -13.01
N LYS A 144 -1.06 17.63 -14.17
CA LYS A 144 -1.22 18.44 -15.38
C LYS A 144 -2.68 18.55 -15.84
N ASN A 145 -3.49 17.56 -15.50
CA ASN A 145 -4.89 17.50 -15.93
C ASN A 145 -5.85 18.07 -14.88
N GLY A 146 -5.33 18.75 -13.87
CA GLY A 146 -6.14 19.35 -12.82
C GLY A 146 -6.63 18.39 -11.75
N PHE A 147 -6.15 17.16 -11.77
CA PHE A 147 -6.45 16.18 -10.72
C PHE A 147 -5.46 16.32 -9.58
N ARG A 148 -5.89 15.93 -8.39
CA ARG A 148 -5.03 15.92 -7.22
C ARG A 148 -4.47 14.53 -7.01
N TYR A 149 -3.18 14.46 -6.75
CA TYR A 149 -2.45 13.22 -6.54
C TYR A 149 -1.92 13.18 -5.11
N LYS A 150 -2.36 12.19 -4.33
CA LYS A 150 -1.85 11.98 -2.97
C LYS A 150 -0.77 10.92 -3.01
N TYR A 151 0.27 11.12 -2.21
CA TYR A 151 1.39 10.20 -2.17
C TYR A 151 2.09 10.27 -0.81
N LEU A 152 2.78 9.19 -0.45
CA LEU A 152 3.64 9.16 0.72
C LEU A 152 5.06 9.55 0.33
N THR A 153 5.71 10.27 1.22
CA THR A 153 7.14 10.52 1.09
C THR A 153 7.82 10.30 2.44
N VAL A 154 9.12 10.01 2.39
CA VAL A 154 9.93 9.78 3.58
C VAL A 154 10.58 11.09 3.98
N LEU A 155 10.61 11.35 5.28
CA LEU A 155 11.26 12.55 5.82
C LEU A 155 12.75 12.31 6.10
#